data_d249c49e967a2956f09a74a687a8a019
#
_entry.id   d249c49e967a2956f09a74a687a8a019
#
_cell.length_a   1.000
_cell.length_b   1.000
_cell.length_c   1.000
_cell.angle_alpha   90.00
_cell.angle_beta   90.00
_cell.angle_gamma   90.00
#
_symmetry.space_group_name_H-M   'P 1'
#
loop_
_entity.id
_entity.type
_entity.pdbx_description
1 polymer ?
#
loop_
_entity_poly.entity_id
_entity_poly.type
_entity_poly.pdbx_seq_one_letter_code
_entity_poly.pdbx_strand_id
1 'polypeptide(L)'
;MLVLALGATAQIKFTVEQLVSFVKSSVRLKHPDAQVATYLKKVALTEQLPPGRIEDLLASGMGPKTYDQLQLMVAASASLPVAKPASAPAEQTVAQLIPPPSPAEQRKLVEELREYALNYDKTLPDFLCTQVTRRFYDPSGLEYWVSADTITAKLSYFQRKEEKKVLFVNNQYKDIDWEKLGGASSTGEFGDMLREIFERDTEATFQWERWGKLRTKRTHVIRYNVQQANSKWAIVYEKSMTIRPAYTGLIYADASNGMIMRVTLEALDMPASFPVQVAKNQLDYDYTDISGATYLLPLRAEVRMREGRLLIRNDIEFRNYRKFGADTSITFDTPEPLESELVNESPVRDIPKESQSQPKGNLTRDIPRDTGAKPKKP
;
A
#
# COMPACT_ATOMS: atom_id res chain seq x y z
N MET A 1 12.27 -0.69 -53.66
CA MET A 1 13.08 -0.32 -52.47
C MET A 1 12.17 -0.42 -51.27
N LEU A 2 12.24 -1.55 -50.55
CA LEU A 2 11.39 -1.82 -49.41
C LEU A 2 12.16 -1.39 -48.16
N VAL A 3 11.71 -0.33 -47.50
CA VAL A 3 12.30 0.15 -46.23
C VAL A 3 11.65 -0.66 -45.13
N LEU A 4 12.39 -1.63 -44.59
CA LEU A 4 12.04 -2.34 -43.34
C LEU A 4 12.22 -1.38 -42.16
N ALA A 5 11.13 -0.89 -41.63
CA ALA A 5 11.13 -0.21 -40.34
C ALA A 5 11.43 -1.24 -39.24
N LEU A 6 12.66 -1.22 -38.73
CA LEU A 6 13.00 -1.93 -37.50
C LEU A 6 12.18 -1.30 -36.33
N GLY A 7 11.23 -2.06 -35.82
CA GLY A 7 10.51 -1.70 -34.60
C GLY A 7 11.48 -1.58 -33.43
N ALA A 8 11.70 -0.37 -32.95
CA ALA A 8 12.45 -0.12 -31.72
C ALA A 8 11.66 -0.71 -30.54
N THR A 9 12.11 -1.84 -30.01
CA THR A 9 11.64 -2.35 -28.72
C THR A 9 12.04 -1.33 -27.68
N ALA A 10 11.07 -0.75 -26.97
CA ALA A 10 11.31 0.19 -25.88
C ALA A 10 12.24 -0.45 -24.84
N GLN A 11 13.47 0.03 -24.76
CA GLN A 11 14.49 -0.46 -23.85
C GLN A 11 14.18 0.10 -22.43
N ILE A 12 14.10 -0.77 -21.44
CA ILE A 12 13.86 -0.40 -20.06
C ILE A 12 15.11 0.32 -19.53
N LYS A 13 14.96 1.54 -19.00
CA LYS A 13 16.08 2.33 -18.48
C LYS A 13 16.16 2.22 -16.96
N PHE A 14 17.36 1.87 -16.46
CA PHE A 14 17.66 1.81 -15.01
C PHE A 14 18.79 2.76 -14.67
N THR A 15 18.72 3.34 -13.46
CA THR A 15 19.90 3.88 -12.78
C THR A 15 20.72 2.74 -12.17
N VAL A 16 21.97 3.02 -11.78
CA VAL A 16 22.81 2.01 -11.10
C VAL A 16 22.16 1.55 -9.78
N GLU A 17 21.53 2.44 -9.03
CA GLU A 17 20.83 2.08 -7.79
C GLU A 17 19.62 1.16 -8.04
N GLN A 18 18.86 1.43 -9.09
CA GLN A 18 17.72 0.56 -9.48
C GLN A 18 18.21 -0.83 -9.91
N LEU A 19 19.33 -0.89 -10.66
CA LEU A 19 19.96 -2.15 -11.05
C LEU A 19 20.40 -2.96 -9.83
N VAL A 20 21.11 -2.32 -8.90
CA VAL A 20 21.60 -2.97 -7.66
C VAL A 20 20.42 -3.48 -6.81
N SER A 21 19.40 -2.65 -6.64
CA SER A 21 18.17 -3.01 -5.92
C SER A 21 17.46 -4.21 -6.55
N PHE A 22 17.34 -4.21 -7.87
CA PHE A 22 16.75 -5.31 -8.64
C PHE A 22 17.51 -6.62 -8.43
N VAL A 23 18.84 -6.63 -8.60
CA VAL A 23 19.66 -7.85 -8.46
C VAL A 23 19.60 -8.37 -7.03
N LYS A 24 19.76 -7.51 -6.01
CA LYS A 24 19.66 -7.90 -4.59
C LYS A 24 18.27 -8.48 -4.26
N SER A 25 17.21 -7.89 -4.79
CA SER A 25 15.85 -8.40 -4.61
C SER A 25 15.67 -9.76 -5.26
N SER A 26 16.20 -9.93 -6.49
CA SER A 26 16.15 -11.20 -7.22
C SER A 26 16.86 -12.33 -6.49
N VAL A 27 18.03 -12.05 -5.91
CA VAL A 27 18.79 -13.03 -5.08
C VAL A 27 17.99 -13.40 -3.83
N ARG A 28 17.46 -12.41 -3.11
CA ARG A 28 16.65 -12.64 -1.90
C ARG A 28 15.41 -13.48 -2.17
N LEU A 29 14.76 -13.26 -3.31
CA LEU A 29 13.56 -13.97 -3.76
C LEU A 29 13.90 -15.32 -4.44
N LYS A 30 15.19 -15.69 -4.50
CA LYS A 30 15.69 -16.94 -5.10
C LYS A 30 15.26 -17.12 -6.58
N HIS A 31 15.21 -16.02 -7.33
CA HIS A 31 14.91 -16.10 -8.76
C HIS A 31 15.99 -16.91 -9.50
N PRO A 32 15.62 -17.72 -10.52
CA PRO A 32 16.60 -18.46 -11.31
C PRO A 32 17.58 -17.51 -12.02
N ASP A 33 18.88 -17.73 -11.82
CA ASP A 33 19.95 -16.89 -12.36
C ASP A 33 19.85 -16.63 -13.87
N ALA A 34 19.47 -17.65 -14.63
CA ALA A 34 19.27 -17.51 -16.08
C ALA A 34 18.13 -16.54 -16.44
N GLN A 35 17.10 -16.43 -15.59
CA GLN A 35 15.99 -15.51 -15.83
C GLN A 35 16.41 -14.08 -15.54
N VAL A 36 17.12 -13.86 -14.43
CA VAL A 36 17.66 -12.54 -14.06
C VAL A 36 18.58 -12.03 -15.17
N ALA A 37 19.53 -12.87 -15.64
CA ALA A 37 20.43 -12.54 -16.74
C ALA A 37 19.68 -12.20 -18.05
N THR A 38 18.62 -12.97 -18.39
CA THR A 38 17.81 -12.73 -19.58
C THR A 38 17.06 -11.39 -19.50
N TYR A 39 16.59 -11.02 -18.32
CA TYR A 39 15.95 -9.73 -18.13
C TYR A 39 16.93 -8.56 -18.28
N LEU A 40 18.10 -8.67 -17.68
CA LEU A 40 19.12 -7.62 -17.74
C LEU A 40 19.57 -7.31 -19.19
N LYS A 41 19.44 -8.25 -20.13
CA LYS A 41 19.65 -7.99 -21.56
C LYS A 41 18.71 -6.93 -22.16
N LYS A 42 17.55 -6.72 -21.55
CA LYS A 42 16.53 -5.74 -21.98
C LYS A 42 16.68 -4.38 -21.29
N VAL A 43 17.59 -4.29 -20.32
CA VAL A 43 17.81 -3.09 -19.51
C VAL A 43 18.95 -2.27 -20.10
N ALA A 44 18.73 -0.98 -20.29
CA ALA A 44 19.79 0.01 -20.57
C ALA A 44 20.05 0.84 -19.31
N LEU A 45 21.31 1.18 -19.06
CA LEU A 45 21.66 2.07 -17.96
C LEU A 45 21.59 3.54 -18.41
N THR A 46 21.27 4.42 -17.46
CA THR A 46 21.27 5.87 -17.64
C THR A 46 22.59 6.52 -17.20
N GLU A 47 23.44 5.74 -16.51
CA GLU A 47 24.71 6.15 -15.94
C GLU A 47 25.72 5.01 -15.92
N GLN A 48 27.01 5.33 -15.76
CA GLN A 48 28.09 4.36 -15.76
C GLN A 48 27.99 3.41 -14.56
N LEU A 49 28.07 2.11 -14.81
CA LEU A 49 28.11 1.07 -13.77
C LEU A 49 29.55 0.87 -13.27
N PRO A 50 29.88 1.26 -12.03
CA PRO A 50 31.22 1.03 -11.48
C PRO A 50 31.47 -0.47 -11.27
N PRO A 51 32.65 -1.00 -11.64
CA PRO A 51 32.99 -2.43 -11.43
C PRO A 51 32.85 -2.90 -9.97
N GLY A 52 33.19 -2.07 -8.99
CA GLY A 52 33.09 -2.39 -7.57
C GLY A 52 31.66 -2.69 -7.10
N ARG A 53 30.62 -2.19 -7.80
CA ARG A 53 29.22 -2.54 -7.50
C ARG A 53 28.88 -4.00 -7.83
N ILE A 54 29.60 -4.60 -8.80
CA ILE A 54 29.42 -6.02 -9.12
C ILE A 54 29.99 -6.92 -8.03
N GLU A 55 31.09 -6.52 -7.41
CA GLU A 55 31.69 -7.25 -6.28
C GLU A 55 30.74 -7.29 -5.08
N ASP A 56 30.07 -6.18 -4.76
CA ASP A 56 29.04 -6.10 -3.73
C ASP A 56 27.83 -7.05 -4.02
N LEU A 57 27.47 -7.17 -5.28
CA LEU A 57 26.38 -8.04 -5.71
C LEU A 57 26.79 -9.51 -5.67
N LEU A 58 28.04 -9.81 -6.03
CA LEU A 58 28.61 -11.16 -5.94
C LEU A 58 28.62 -11.65 -4.48
N ALA A 59 29.05 -10.78 -3.56
CA ALA A 59 29.01 -11.07 -2.12
C ALA A 59 27.59 -11.32 -1.59
N SER A 60 26.55 -10.79 -2.25
CA SER A 60 25.14 -11.02 -1.90
C SER A 60 24.57 -12.34 -2.41
N GLY A 61 25.34 -13.17 -3.14
CA GLY A 61 24.93 -14.48 -3.66
C GLY A 61 24.37 -14.47 -5.08
N MET A 62 24.74 -13.49 -5.87
CA MET A 62 24.38 -13.42 -7.31
C MET A 62 24.97 -14.60 -8.08
N GLY A 63 24.18 -15.15 -9.02
CA GLY A 63 24.60 -16.29 -9.84
C GLY A 63 25.53 -15.89 -11.01
N PRO A 64 26.23 -16.88 -11.61
CA PRO A 64 27.26 -16.63 -12.63
C PRO A 64 26.72 -16.01 -13.92
N LYS A 65 25.51 -16.39 -14.40
CA LYS A 65 24.93 -15.81 -15.62
C LYS A 65 24.54 -14.35 -15.46
N THR A 66 24.07 -13.98 -14.26
CA THR A 66 23.79 -12.59 -13.90
C THR A 66 25.09 -11.80 -13.84
N TYR A 67 26.16 -12.37 -13.26
CA TYR A 67 27.49 -11.78 -13.26
C TYR A 67 28.00 -11.46 -14.65
N ASP A 68 27.99 -12.46 -15.57
CA ASP A 68 28.43 -12.29 -16.95
C ASP A 68 27.65 -11.14 -17.66
N GLN A 69 26.34 -11.09 -17.44
CA GLN A 69 25.51 -10.04 -18.04
C GLN A 69 25.85 -8.65 -17.48
N LEU A 70 26.13 -8.54 -16.18
CA LEU A 70 26.53 -7.27 -15.57
C LEU A 70 27.90 -6.79 -16.06
N GLN A 71 28.84 -7.70 -16.34
CA GLN A 71 30.13 -7.36 -16.96
C GLN A 71 29.93 -6.74 -18.35
N LEU A 72 29.01 -7.28 -19.14
CA LEU A 72 28.64 -6.68 -20.43
C LEU A 72 28.02 -5.29 -20.26
N MET A 73 27.22 -5.10 -19.21
CA MET A 73 26.60 -3.81 -18.90
C MET A 73 27.62 -2.76 -18.42
N VAL A 74 28.70 -3.17 -17.70
CA VAL A 74 29.83 -2.29 -17.37
C VAL A 74 30.45 -1.75 -18.66
N ALA A 75 30.80 -2.65 -19.59
CA ALA A 75 31.40 -2.25 -20.87
C ALA A 75 30.45 -1.34 -21.69
N ALA A 76 29.16 -1.68 -21.76
CA ALA A 76 28.16 -0.91 -22.49
C ALA A 76 27.89 0.47 -21.87
N SER A 77 28.07 0.64 -20.56
CA SER A 77 27.84 1.89 -19.84
C SER A 77 29.06 2.78 -19.70
N ALA A 78 30.22 2.37 -20.19
CA ALA A 78 31.49 3.08 -20.00
C ALA A 78 31.50 4.52 -20.54
N SER A 79 30.68 4.83 -21.56
CA SER A 79 30.54 6.17 -22.14
C SER A 79 29.43 7.02 -21.50
N LEU A 80 28.68 6.46 -20.56
CA LEU A 80 27.61 7.18 -19.87
C LEU A 80 28.17 8.09 -18.76
N PRO A 81 27.41 9.11 -18.33
CA PRO A 81 27.81 9.93 -17.21
C PRO A 81 28.13 9.07 -15.98
N VAL A 82 29.20 9.41 -15.28
CA VAL A 82 29.51 8.77 -14.00
C VAL A 82 28.34 8.98 -13.06
N ALA A 83 27.82 7.92 -12.45
CA ALA A 83 26.81 8.03 -11.41
C ALA A 83 27.28 9.06 -10.41
N LYS A 84 26.49 10.11 -10.18
CA LYS A 84 26.80 11.07 -9.13
C LYS A 84 26.96 10.25 -7.85
N PRO A 85 28.10 10.28 -7.15
CA PRO A 85 28.27 9.44 -5.98
C PRO A 85 27.05 9.70 -5.12
N ALA A 86 26.29 8.65 -4.81
CA ALA A 86 25.32 8.72 -3.73
C ALA A 86 26.12 9.35 -2.60
N SER A 87 25.77 10.58 -2.23
CA SER A 87 26.54 11.39 -1.26
C SER A 87 27.02 10.43 -0.20
N ALA A 88 28.37 10.32 -0.08
CA ALA A 88 29.00 9.41 0.87
C ALA A 88 28.19 9.50 2.15
N PRO A 89 27.91 8.38 2.86
CA PRO A 89 27.11 8.46 4.05
C PRO A 89 27.75 9.58 4.86
N ALA A 90 27.08 10.74 4.87
CA ALA A 90 27.51 11.89 5.66
C ALA A 90 27.78 11.28 7.02
N GLU A 91 29.00 11.49 7.55
CA GLU A 91 29.42 11.01 8.86
C GLU A 91 28.19 11.02 9.71
N GLN A 92 27.78 9.83 10.16
CA GLN A 92 26.55 9.66 10.93
C GLN A 92 26.73 10.51 12.17
N THR A 93 26.39 11.80 12.04
CA THR A 93 25.99 12.56 13.20
C THR A 93 24.96 11.65 13.82
N VAL A 94 25.29 11.06 14.98
CA VAL A 94 24.45 10.10 15.70
C VAL A 94 23.11 10.81 15.83
N ALA A 95 22.22 10.57 14.87
CA ALA A 95 20.88 11.11 14.89
C ALA A 95 20.36 10.60 16.23
N GLN A 96 20.08 11.49 17.18
CA GLN A 96 19.62 11.10 18.51
C GLN A 96 18.48 10.12 18.29
N LEU A 97 18.77 8.84 18.51
CA LEU A 97 17.80 7.77 18.34
C LEU A 97 16.65 8.13 19.29
N ILE A 98 15.53 8.49 18.72
CA ILE A 98 14.33 8.78 19.51
C ILE A 98 14.02 7.49 20.26
N PRO A 99 14.05 7.49 21.60
CA PRO A 99 13.82 6.27 22.36
C PRO A 99 12.43 5.71 22.04
N PRO A 100 12.24 4.39 22.13
CA PRO A 100 10.92 3.80 22.05
C PRO A 100 10.03 4.33 23.17
N PRO A 101 8.70 4.38 22.99
CA PRO A 101 7.79 4.68 24.08
C PRO A 101 7.94 3.65 25.20
N SER A 102 7.73 4.08 26.44
CA SER A 102 7.71 3.16 27.58
C SER A 102 6.62 2.10 27.44
N PRO A 103 6.72 0.93 28.08
CA PRO A 103 5.68 -0.10 28.03
C PRO A 103 4.29 0.40 28.46
N ALA A 104 4.22 1.38 29.35
CA ALA A 104 2.96 1.99 29.77
C ALA A 104 2.35 2.85 28.65
N GLU A 105 3.17 3.66 27.97
CA GLU A 105 2.76 4.46 26.82
C GLU A 105 2.33 3.58 25.64
N GLN A 106 3.06 2.48 25.38
CA GLN A 106 2.67 1.53 24.32
C GLN A 106 1.30 0.91 24.60
N ARG A 107 1.01 0.47 25.81
CA ARG A 107 -0.30 -0.06 26.18
C ARG A 107 -1.41 0.99 26.04
N LYS A 108 -1.16 2.21 26.53
CA LYS A 108 -2.11 3.32 26.38
C LYS A 108 -2.40 3.61 24.91
N LEU A 109 -1.36 3.67 24.07
CA LEU A 109 -1.50 3.88 22.64
C LEU A 109 -2.38 2.81 21.99
N VAL A 110 -2.17 1.52 22.30
CA VAL A 110 -2.99 0.42 21.75
C VAL A 110 -4.46 0.55 22.17
N GLU A 111 -4.74 0.96 23.42
CA GLU A 111 -6.13 1.16 23.87
C GLU A 111 -6.79 2.37 23.19
N GLU A 112 -6.06 3.48 22.99
CA GLU A 112 -6.55 4.64 22.24
C GLU A 112 -6.85 4.28 20.78
N LEU A 113 -5.97 3.49 20.15
CA LEU A 113 -6.19 2.99 18.79
C LEU A 113 -7.39 2.05 18.71
N ARG A 114 -7.59 1.20 19.73
CA ARG A 114 -8.76 0.32 19.82
C ARG A 114 -10.05 1.12 19.91
N GLU A 115 -10.11 2.10 20.81
CA GLU A 115 -11.28 2.96 20.95
C GLU A 115 -11.60 3.69 19.64
N TYR A 116 -10.57 4.23 18.98
CA TYR A 116 -10.70 4.86 17.70
C TYR A 116 -11.23 3.89 16.62
N ALA A 117 -10.61 2.74 16.46
CA ALA A 117 -10.96 1.76 15.42
C ALA A 117 -12.39 1.23 15.57
N LEU A 118 -12.81 0.92 16.81
CA LEU A 118 -14.16 0.42 17.10
C LEU A 118 -15.28 1.47 16.91
N ASN A 119 -14.91 2.74 16.82
CA ASN A 119 -15.87 3.84 16.64
C ASN A 119 -15.70 4.55 15.28
N TYR A 120 -14.73 4.16 14.48
CA TYR A 120 -14.38 4.85 13.25
C TYR A 120 -15.59 5.01 12.30
N ASP A 121 -16.33 3.93 12.02
CA ASP A 121 -17.50 3.94 11.16
C ASP A 121 -18.63 4.85 11.66
N LYS A 122 -18.71 5.08 12.98
CA LYS A 122 -19.71 5.97 13.58
C LYS A 122 -19.40 7.46 13.36
N THR A 123 -18.13 7.76 13.09
CA THR A 123 -17.67 9.14 12.85
C THR A 123 -17.77 9.56 11.39
N LEU A 124 -18.00 8.60 10.49
CA LEU A 124 -18.08 8.87 9.05
C LEU A 124 -19.46 9.47 8.69
N PRO A 125 -19.48 10.54 7.87
CA PRO A 125 -20.72 11.05 7.29
C PRO A 125 -21.19 10.14 6.15
N ASP A 126 -22.43 10.32 5.72
CA ASP A 126 -22.87 9.80 4.44
C ASP A 126 -22.18 10.57 3.31
N PHE A 127 -21.49 9.86 2.39
CA PHE A 127 -20.71 10.49 1.32
C PHE A 127 -20.75 9.70 0.02
N LEU A 128 -20.29 10.36 -1.03
CA LEU A 128 -19.97 9.78 -2.33
C LEU A 128 -18.49 9.99 -2.60
N CYS A 129 -17.84 9.04 -3.26
CA CYS A 129 -16.50 9.23 -3.81
C CYS A 129 -16.32 8.49 -5.14
N THR A 130 -15.23 8.77 -5.82
CA THR A 130 -14.79 8.05 -7.00
C THR A 130 -13.71 7.05 -6.58
N GLN A 131 -13.95 5.77 -6.86
CA GLN A 131 -12.94 4.73 -6.72
C GLN A 131 -12.32 4.46 -8.08
N VAL A 132 -10.99 4.57 -8.19
CA VAL A 132 -10.22 4.20 -9.38
C VAL A 132 -9.36 3.00 -9.03
N THR A 133 -9.58 1.88 -9.73
CA THR A 133 -8.83 0.64 -9.54
C THR A 133 -8.01 0.35 -10.79
N ARG A 134 -6.68 0.39 -10.69
CA ARG A 134 -5.75 -0.02 -11.76
C ARG A 134 -5.30 -1.43 -11.47
N ARG A 135 -5.62 -2.35 -12.38
CA ARG A 135 -5.29 -3.76 -12.23
C ARG A 135 -4.06 -4.12 -13.05
N PHE A 136 -3.18 -4.91 -12.43
CA PHE A 136 -1.96 -5.40 -13.05
C PHE A 136 -1.81 -6.89 -12.79
N TYR A 137 -1.13 -7.56 -13.69
CA TYR A 137 -0.74 -8.95 -13.54
C TYR A 137 0.68 -9.18 -14.00
N ASP A 138 1.31 -10.23 -13.48
CA ASP A 138 2.61 -10.71 -13.96
C ASP A 138 2.64 -12.24 -13.98
N PRO A 139 2.61 -12.88 -15.17
CA PRO A 139 2.65 -14.33 -15.29
C PRO A 139 4.05 -14.91 -15.06
N SER A 140 5.09 -14.06 -15.01
CA SER A 140 6.46 -14.50 -14.78
C SER A 140 6.76 -14.79 -13.31
N GLY A 141 6.05 -14.14 -12.40
CA GLY A 141 6.31 -14.17 -10.95
C GLY A 141 7.52 -13.35 -10.52
N LEU A 142 8.00 -12.41 -11.35
CA LEU A 142 9.20 -11.59 -11.16
C LEU A 142 8.88 -10.10 -10.91
N GLU A 143 7.61 -9.79 -10.68
CA GLU A 143 7.09 -8.43 -10.53
C GLU A 143 7.20 -7.56 -11.80
N TYR A 144 7.13 -8.20 -12.99
CA TYR A 144 7.02 -7.48 -14.28
C TYR A 144 5.57 -7.20 -14.60
N TRP A 145 5.10 -6.09 -14.02
CA TRP A 145 3.71 -5.74 -14.06
C TRP A 145 3.24 -5.32 -15.45
N VAL A 146 2.26 -6.04 -15.97
CA VAL A 146 1.52 -5.71 -17.19
C VAL A 146 0.19 -5.09 -16.74
N SER A 147 -0.16 -3.94 -17.30
CA SER A 147 -1.48 -3.34 -17.06
C SER A 147 -2.57 -4.20 -17.70
N ALA A 148 -3.57 -4.55 -16.91
CA ALA A 148 -4.76 -5.26 -17.38
C ALA A 148 -5.83 -4.28 -17.82
N ASP A 149 -6.35 -3.51 -16.85
CA ASP A 149 -7.36 -2.50 -17.08
C ASP A 149 -7.40 -1.45 -15.95
N THR A 150 -8.19 -0.41 -16.20
CA THR A 150 -8.52 0.61 -15.21
C THR A 150 -10.03 0.70 -15.07
N ILE A 151 -10.53 0.53 -13.84
CA ILE A 151 -11.94 0.57 -13.51
C ILE A 151 -12.22 1.86 -12.73
N THR A 152 -13.17 2.65 -13.18
CA THR A 152 -13.67 3.81 -12.44
C THR A 152 -15.09 3.49 -11.96
N ALA A 153 -15.27 3.56 -10.64
CA ALA A 153 -16.57 3.29 -10.00
C ALA A 153 -16.99 4.48 -9.14
N LYS A 154 -18.30 4.69 -9.08
CA LYS A 154 -18.93 5.52 -8.06
C LYS A 154 -19.09 4.65 -6.82
N LEU A 155 -18.54 5.10 -5.69
CA LEU A 155 -18.76 4.52 -4.40
C LEU A 155 -19.68 5.43 -3.59
N SER A 156 -20.74 4.88 -3.05
CA SER A 156 -21.61 5.52 -2.08
C SER A 156 -21.48 4.86 -0.72
N TYR A 157 -21.33 5.68 0.31
CA TYR A 157 -21.39 5.27 1.71
C TYR A 157 -22.61 5.94 2.33
N PHE A 158 -23.65 5.15 2.59
CA PHE A 158 -24.92 5.65 3.10
C PHE A 158 -25.44 4.73 4.21
N GLN A 159 -25.75 5.30 5.37
CA GLN A 159 -26.21 4.52 6.53
C GLN A 159 -25.26 3.35 6.88
N ARG A 160 -23.94 3.60 6.80
CA ARG A 160 -22.86 2.62 7.03
C ARG A 160 -22.84 1.44 6.06
N LYS A 161 -23.40 1.59 4.89
CA LYS A 161 -23.36 0.59 3.82
C LYS A 161 -22.60 1.15 2.62
N GLU A 162 -21.71 0.34 2.11
CA GLU A 162 -20.99 0.63 0.88
C GLU A 162 -21.75 0.05 -0.31
N GLU A 163 -21.87 0.84 -1.36
CA GLU A 163 -22.37 0.42 -2.66
C GLU A 163 -21.42 0.91 -3.74
N LYS A 164 -21.01 0.00 -4.63
CA LYS A 164 -20.07 0.29 -5.71
C LYS A 164 -20.79 0.10 -7.06
N LYS A 165 -20.85 1.14 -7.87
CA LYS A 165 -21.37 1.10 -9.23
C LYS A 165 -20.26 1.39 -10.22
N VAL A 166 -19.97 0.47 -11.14
CA VAL A 166 -18.98 0.66 -12.20
C VAL A 166 -19.54 1.69 -13.19
N LEU A 167 -18.68 2.64 -13.55
CA LEU A 167 -19.01 3.66 -14.53
C LEU A 167 -18.19 3.48 -15.81
N PHE A 168 -16.88 3.19 -15.67
CA PHE A 168 -15.98 3.04 -16.82
C PHE A 168 -15.03 1.87 -16.60
N VAL A 169 -14.70 1.21 -17.71
CA VAL A 169 -13.57 0.28 -17.82
C VAL A 169 -12.72 0.74 -19.01
N ASN A 170 -11.46 1.08 -18.78
CA ASN A 170 -10.55 1.65 -19.78
C ASN A 170 -11.16 2.87 -20.49
N ASN A 171 -11.72 3.79 -19.71
CA ASN A 171 -12.43 5.01 -20.17
C ASN A 171 -13.65 4.77 -21.07
N GLN A 172 -14.11 3.51 -21.19
CA GLN A 172 -15.34 3.19 -21.88
C GLN A 172 -16.48 3.01 -20.87
N TYR A 173 -17.59 3.71 -21.08
CA TYR A 173 -18.76 3.57 -20.21
C TYR A 173 -19.24 2.12 -20.14
N LYS A 174 -19.43 1.61 -18.94
CA LYS A 174 -19.93 0.26 -18.64
C LYS A 174 -20.90 0.34 -17.46
N ASP A 175 -22.16 0.05 -17.68
CA ASP A 175 -23.13 -0.09 -16.60
C ASP A 175 -23.23 -1.57 -16.19
N ILE A 176 -22.28 -2.00 -15.36
CA ILE A 176 -22.20 -3.37 -14.86
C ILE A 176 -21.99 -3.38 -13.36
N ASP A 177 -22.49 -4.42 -12.71
CA ASP A 177 -22.27 -4.61 -11.28
C ASP A 177 -20.82 -4.94 -11.00
N TRP A 178 -20.30 -4.45 -9.88
CA TRP A 178 -18.92 -4.69 -9.45
C TRP A 178 -18.57 -6.18 -9.39
N GLU A 179 -19.50 -7.01 -8.88
CA GLU A 179 -19.29 -8.45 -8.73
C GLU A 179 -19.14 -9.21 -10.05
N LYS A 180 -19.60 -8.61 -11.16
CA LYS A 180 -19.47 -9.20 -12.51
C LYS A 180 -18.11 -8.96 -13.16
N LEU A 181 -17.29 -8.04 -12.62
CA LEU A 181 -15.96 -7.73 -13.18
C LEU A 181 -14.95 -8.86 -12.96
N GLY A 182 -15.15 -9.68 -11.93
CA GLY A 182 -14.17 -10.71 -11.55
C GLY A 182 -12.82 -10.15 -11.10
N GLY A 183 -11.89 -11.06 -10.81
CA GLY A 183 -10.56 -10.73 -10.32
C GLY A 183 -10.51 -10.50 -8.81
N ALA A 184 -9.32 -10.14 -8.31
CA ALA A 184 -9.11 -9.84 -6.91
C ALA A 184 -9.79 -8.53 -6.51
N SER A 185 -10.44 -8.51 -5.37
CA SER A 185 -11.06 -7.32 -4.80
C SER A 185 -10.83 -7.27 -3.29
N SER A 186 -10.92 -6.10 -2.71
CA SER A 186 -10.92 -5.84 -1.28
C SER A 186 -12.23 -5.17 -0.88
N THR A 187 -12.62 -5.36 0.37
CA THR A 187 -13.79 -4.74 0.99
C THR A 187 -13.45 -4.37 2.42
N GLY A 188 -14.24 -3.47 3.04
CA GLY A 188 -14.07 -3.08 4.44
C GLY A 188 -13.12 -1.91 4.65
N GLU A 189 -12.79 -1.16 3.60
CA GLU A 189 -11.91 -0.01 3.67
C GLU A 189 -12.46 1.11 4.57
N PHE A 190 -13.78 1.19 4.71
CA PHE A 190 -14.46 2.22 5.51
C PHE A 190 -14.80 1.78 6.94
N GLY A 191 -13.96 0.95 7.53
CA GLY A 191 -13.98 0.67 8.97
C GLY A 191 -14.04 -0.79 9.36
N ASP A 192 -14.58 -1.68 8.54
CA ASP A 192 -14.73 -3.10 8.90
C ASP A 192 -13.37 -3.76 9.15
N MET A 193 -12.37 -3.51 8.30
CA MET A 193 -11.01 -4.01 8.49
C MET A 193 -10.39 -3.51 9.81
N LEU A 194 -10.53 -2.21 10.12
CA LEU A 194 -10.03 -1.66 11.38
C LEU A 194 -10.74 -2.30 12.57
N ARG A 195 -12.07 -2.41 12.50
CA ARG A 195 -12.86 -3.00 13.57
C ARG A 195 -12.46 -4.44 13.83
N GLU A 196 -12.38 -5.28 12.79
CA GLU A 196 -11.99 -6.68 12.91
C GLU A 196 -10.66 -6.87 13.64
N ILE A 197 -9.64 -6.07 13.34
CA ILE A 197 -8.33 -6.16 13.99
C ILE A 197 -8.44 -5.87 15.50
N PHE A 198 -9.30 -4.92 15.89
CA PHE A 198 -9.36 -4.43 17.28
C PHE A 198 -10.52 -5.02 18.11
N GLU A 199 -11.44 -5.77 17.51
CA GLU A 199 -12.49 -6.48 18.26
C GLU A 199 -11.89 -7.48 19.24
N ARG A 200 -12.55 -7.66 20.40
CA ARG A 200 -12.02 -8.49 21.47
C ARG A 200 -11.96 -9.96 21.12
N ASP A 201 -12.92 -10.44 20.35
CA ASP A 201 -13.01 -11.84 19.93
C ASP A 201 -11.98 -12.21 18.84
N THR A 202 -11.36 -11.23 18.21
CA THR A 202 -10.21 -11.43 17.32
C THR A 202 -8.95 -11.81 18.10
N GLU A 203 -8.87 -11.45 19.41
CA GLU A 203 -7.73 -11.72 20.29
C GLU A 203 -6.38 -11.31 19.67
N ALA A 204 -6.37 -10.23 18.90
CA ALA A 204 -5.16 -9.74 18.25
C ALA A 204 -4.10 -9.34 19.29
N THR A 205 -2.88 -9.80 19.07
CA THR A 205 -1.72 -9.37 19.85
C THR A 205 -1.08 -8.15 19.20
N PHE A 206 -0.67 -7.15 20.01
CA PHE A 206 -0.06 -5.92 19.53
C PHE A 206 1.32 -5.73 20.14
N GLN A 207 2.28 -5.31 19.31
CA GLN A 207 3.65 -5.01 19.72
C GLN A 207 4.14 -3.75 19.03
N TRP A 208 4.57 -2.75 19.78
CA TRP A 208 5.27 -1.60 19.20
C TRP A 208 6.59 -2.08 18.58
N GLU A 209 6.84 -1.75 17.31
CA GLU A 209 7.98 -2.25 16.57
C GLU A 209 9.06 -1.18 16.37
N ARG A 210 8.66 0.01 15.94
CA ARG A 210 9.60 1.09 15.63
C ARG A 210 8.91 2.42 15.40
N TRP A 211 9.68 3.46 15.33
CA TRP A 211 9.26 4.70 14.71
C TRP A 211 9.25 4.56 13.19
N GLY A 212 8.28 5.21 12.54
CA GLY A 212 8.18 5.34 11.09
C GLY A 212 7.99 6.79 10.68
N LYS A 213 8.10 7.03 9.37
CA LYS A 213 7.73 8.31 8.76
C LYS A 213 6.87 8.03 7.54
N LEU A 214 5.62 8.45 7.60
CA LEU A 214 4.68 8.32 6.51
C LEU A 214 4.26 9.71 6.05
N ARG A 215 4.50 10.01 4.74
CA ARG A 215 4.38 11.37 4.23
C ARG A 215 5.29 12.31 5.03
N THR A 216 4.82 13.37 5.64
CA THR A 216 5.61 14.27 6.48
C THR A 216 5.51 13.97 7.98
N LYS A 217 4.71 12.96 8.36
CA LYS A 217 4.35 12.66 9.74
C LYS A 217 5.22 11.55 10.34
N ARG A 218 5.70 11.75 11.57
CA ARG A 218 6.26 10.67 12.38
C ARG A 218 5.14 9.77 12.86
N THR A 219 5.35 8.46 12.78
CA THR A 219 4.36 7.47 13.16
C THR A 219 4.91 6.46 14.15
N HIS A 220 4.07 5.99 15.06
CA HIS A 220 4.26 4.73 15.74
C HIS A 220 3.94 3.61 14.75
N VAL A 221 4.84 2.64 14.62
CA VAL A 221 4.59 1.42 13.84
C VAL A 221 4.37 0.29 14.82
N ILE A 222 3.19 -0.31 14.78
CA ILE A 222 2.74 -1.35 15.69
C ILE A 222 2.45 -2.60 14.86
N ARG A 223 3.11 -3.69 15.18
CA ARG A 223 2.82 -5.01 14.61
C ARG A 223 1.63 -5.60 15.33
N TYR A 224 0.76 -6.25 14.57
CA TYR A 224 -0.30 -7.06 15.15
C TYR A 224 -0.34 -8.46 14.50
N ASN A 225 -0.85 -9.45 15.25
CA ASN A 225 -1.03 -10.81 14.76
C ASN A 225 -2.38 -11.33 15.21
N VAL A 226 -3.06 -12.05 14.31
CA VAL A 226 -4.34 -12.72 14.54
C VAL A 226 -4.19 -14.18 14.19
N GLN A 227 -4.55 -15.05 15.15
CA GLN A 227 -4.51 -16.49 14.95
C GLN A 227 -5.65 -16.95 14.04
N GLN A 228 -5.47 -18.05 13.33
CA GLN A 228 -6.45 -18.58 12.39
C GLN A 228 -7.82 -18.82 13.05
N ALA A 229 -7.85 -19.33 14.28
CA ALA A 229 -9.09 -19.62 15.01
C ALA A 229 -9.97 -18.38 15.21
N ASN A 230 -9.37 -17.20 15.30
CA ASN A 230 -10.02 -15.92 15.57
C ASN A 230 -10.12 -15.03 14.33
N SER A 231 -9.63 -15.51 13.18
CA SER A 231 -9.62 -14.76 11.93
C SER A 231 -11.01 -14.64 11.33
N LYS A 232 -11.43 -13.42 11.06
CA LYS A 232 -12.65 -13.11 10.31
C LYS A 232 -12.34 -12.79 8.85
N TRP A 233 -11.08 -12.53 8.51
CA TRP A 233 -10.67 -12.22 7.15
C TRP A 233 -10.85 -13.42 6.23
N ALA A 234 -11.77 -13.31 5.27
CA ALA A 234 -12.06 -14.34 4.30
C ALA A 234 -11.38 -14.05 2.97
N ILE A 235 -10.67 -15.02 2.43
CA ILE A 235 -10.15 -15.01 1.06
C ILE A 235 -10.99 -15.98 0.25
N VAL A 236 -11.69 -15.46 -0.77
CA VAL A 236 -12.57 -16.21 -1.64
C VAL A 236 -11.93 -16.37 -3.02
N TYR A 237 -11.80 -17.60 -3.49
CA TYR A 237 -11.30 -17.92 -4.82
C TYR A 237 -12.44 -18.50 -5.67
N GLU A 238 -12.63 -17.93 -6.88
CA GLU A 238 -13.64 -18.33 -7.87
C GLU A 238 -15.06 -18.55 -7.30
N LYS A 239 -15.43 -17.80 -6.26
CA LYS A 239 -16.74 -17.90 -5.57
C LYS A 239 -17.07 -19.29 -4.99
N SER A 240 -16.15 -20.25 -5.08
CA SER A 240 -16.36 -21.66 -4.69
C SER A 240 -15.49 -22.09 -3.51
N MET A 241 -14.31 -21.55 -3.37
CA MET A 241 -13.39 -21.88 -2.29
C MET A 241 -13.19 -20.67 -1.37
N THR A 242 -13.31 -20.90 -0.06
CA THR A 242 -13.12 -19.85 0.94
C THR A 242 -12.19 -20.35 2.04
N ILE A 243 -11.24 -19.51 2.41
CA ILE A 243 -10.35 -19.75 3.55
C ILE A 243 -10.35 -18.53 4.48
N ARG A 244 -10.17 -18.77 5.77
CA ARG A 244 -9.84 -17.75 6.78
C ARG A 244 -8.46 -18.05 7.34
N PRO A 245 -7.39 -17.42 6.83
CA PRO A 245 -6.04 -17.67 7.29
C PRO A 245 -5.75 -16.92 8.61
N ALA A 246 -4.72 -17.33 9.34
CA ALA A 246 -4.06 -16.44 10.27
C ALA A 246 -3.49 -15.24 9.49
N TYR A 247 -3.36 -14.09 10.12
CA TYR A 247 -2.77 -12.92 9.45
C TYR A 247 -1.99 -12.02 10.40
N THR A 248 -1.07 -11.28 9.83
CA THR A 248 -0.27 -10.27 10.52
C THR A 248 -0.30 -8.96 9.76
N GLY A 249 0.11 -7.89 10.39
CA GLY A 249 0.25 -6.61 9.71
C GLY A 249 0.88 -5.54 10.57
N LEU A 250 0.92 -4.34 10.01
CA LEU A 250 1.45 -3.14 10.66
C LEU A 250 0.37 -2.06 10.69
N ILE A 251 0.29 -1.37 11.81
CA ILE A 251 -0.53 -0.18 11.99
C ILE A 251 0.43 1.01 12.14
N TYR A 252 0.25 2.02 11.31
CA TYR A 252 0.98 3.28 11.38
C TYR A 252 0.07 4.34 11.97
N ALA A 253 0.36 4.77 13.20
CA ALA A 253 -0.40 5.81 13.89
C ALA A 253 0.42 7.09 13.97
N ASP A 254 -0.17 8.23 13.62
CA ASP A 254 0.45 9.56 13.74
C ASP A 254 0.87 9.80 15.19
N ALA A 255 2.15 10.09 15.42
CA ALA A 255 2.70 10.28 16.75
C ALA A 255 2.17 11.54 17.47
N SER A 256 1.54 12.46 16.73
CA SER A 256 1.02 13.71 17.29
C SER A 256 -0.41 13.61 17.81
N ASN A 257 -1.24 12.75 17.20
CA ASN A 257 -2.67 12.68 17.50
C ASN A 257 -3.23 11.25 17.59
N GLY A 258 -2.40 10.22 17.37
CA GLY A 258 -2.81 8.82 17.46
C GLY A 258 -3.69 8.33 16.31
N MET A 259 -3.89 9.11 15.23
CA MET A 259 -4.76 8.69 14.12
C MET A 259 -4.08 7.63 13.25
N ILE A 260 -4.84 6.62 12.83
CA ILE A 260 -4.34 5.53 11.99
C ILE A 260 -4.19 6.02 10.55
N MET A 261 -2.96 6.12 10.07
CA MET A 261 -2.63 6.58 8.72
C MET A 261 -2.45 5.46 7.72
N ARG A 262 -2.07 4.25 8.18
CA ARG A 262 -1.91 3.06 7.33
C ARG A 262 -2.16 1.81 8.14
N VAL A 263 -2.78 0.83 7.48
CA VAL A 263 -2.88 -0.55 7.96
C VAL A 263 -2.43 -1.49 6.85
N THR A 264 -1.65 -2.50 7.20
CA THR A 264 -1.31 -3.59 6.29
C THR A 264 -1.83 -4.91 6.82
N LEU A 265 -2.20 -5.83 5.92
CA LEU A 265 -2.54 -7.21 6.22
C LEU A 265 -1.71 -8.14 5.34
N GLU A 266 -1.26 -9.24 5.91
CA GLU A 266 -0.61 -10.33 5.18
C GLU A 266 -1.09 -11.67 5.72
N ALA A 267 -1.64 -12.52 4.83
CA ALA A 267 -2.07 -13.86 5.18
C ALA A 267 -0.87 -14.73 5.52
N LEU A 268 -1.02 -15.52 6.58
CA LEU A 268 -0.03 -16.49 7.06
C LEU A 268 -0.54 -17.91 6.82
N ASP A 269 0.40 -18.85 6.74
CA ASP A 269 0.14 -20.30 6.74
C ASP A 269 -0.92 -20.75 5.71
N MET A 270 -0.86 -20.16 4.51
CA MET A 270 -1.77 -20.51 3.42
C MET A 270 -1.59 -21.99 3.04
N PRO A 271 -2.65 -22.81 3.07
CA PRO A 271 -2.55 -24.23 2.70
C PRO A 271 -2.07 -24.39 1.25
N ALA A 272 -1.18 -25.33 1.00
CA ALA A 272 -0.68 -25.62 -0.36
C ALA A 272 -1.81 -26.07 -1.34
N SER A 273 -2.92 -26.57 -0.81
CA SER A 273 -4.12 -26.94 -1.58
C SER A 273 -4.98 -25.75 -2.00
N PHE A 274 -4.80 -24.57 -1.40
CA PHE A 274 -5.53 -23.38 -1.77
C PHE A 274 -4.79 -22.66 -2.92
N PRO A 275 -5.47 -22.25 -4.00
CA PRO A 275 -4.77 -21.69 -5.18
C PRO A 275 -3.97 -20.43 -4.90
N VAL A 276 -4.46 -19.55 -4.01
CA VAL A 276 -3.76 -18.33 -3.61
C VAL A 276 -2.78 -18.64 -2.48
N GLN A 277 -1.47 -18.48 -2.73
CA GLN A 277 -0.41 -18.70 -1.74
C GLN A 277 0.06 -17.45 -1.01
N VAL A 278 -0.22 -16.27 -1.57
CA VAL A 278 0.09 -14.97 -0.95
C VAL A 278 -1.11 -14.06 -1.13
N ALA A 279 -1.56 -13.46 -0.05
CA ALA A 279 -2.54 -12.38 -0.07
C ALA A 279 -2.08 -11.27 0.88
N LYS A 280 -1.94 -10.06 0.35
CA LYS A 280 -1.55 -8.87 1.09
C LYS A 280 -2.48 -7.72 0.75
N ASN A 281 -2.80 -6.92 1.77
CA ASN A 281 -3.54 -5.68 1.60
C ASN A 281 -2.83 -4.55 2.35
N GLN A 282 -2.80 -3.37 1.77
CA GLN A 282 -2.37 -2.14 2.42
C GLN A 282 -3.44 -1.08 2.21
N LEU A 283 -3.84 -0.41 3.25
CA LEU A 283 -4.83 0.66 3.21
C LEU A 283 -4.23 1.91 3.85
N ASP A 284 -4.21 2.99 3.09
CA ASP A 284 -3.75 4.31 3.50
C ASP A 284 -4.94 5.24 3.71
N TYR A 285 -4.91 6.01 4.79
CA TYR A 285 -5.89 7.03 5.13
C TYR A 285 -5.27 8.42 5.06
N ASP A 286 -6.07 9.42 4.72
CA ASP A 286 -5.69 10.82 4.83
C ASP A 286 -6.87 11.72 5.20
N TYR A 287 -6.54 12.91 5.66
CA TYR A 287 -7.56 13.90 6.00
C TYR A 287 -8.20 14.47 4.75
N THR A 288 -9.52 14.46 4.72
CA THR A 288 -10.32 14.94 3.60
C THR A 288 -11.45 15.83 4.12
N ASP A 289 -11.62 16.99 3.52
CA ASP A 289 -12.75 17.88 3.81
C ASP A 289 -14.01 17.46 3.07
N ILE A 290 -15.12 17.35 3.79
CA ILE A 290 -16.43 17.16 3.23
C ILE A 290 -17.36 18.24 3.81
N SER A 291 -17.73 19.22 2.99
CA SER A 291 -18.66 20.31 3.37
C SER A 291 -18.22 21.09 4.62
N GLY A 292 -16.92 21.37 4.74
CA GLY A 292 -16.35 22.18 5.82
C GLY A 292 -16.05 21.41 7.10
N ALA A 293 -16.21 20.08 7.12
CA ALA A 293 -15.76 19.20 8.18
C ALA A 293 -14.68 18.25 7.68
N THR A 294 -13.63 18.04 8.47
CA THR A 294 -12.48 17.20 8.11
C THR A 294 -12.63 15.80 8.68
N TYR A 295 -12.51 14.79 7.84
CA TYR A 295 -12.60 13.37 8.18
C TYR A 295 -11.32 12.65 7.78
N LEU A 296 -10.94 11.61 8.51
CA LEU A 296 -9.90 10.68 8.07
C LEU A 296 -10.55 9.61 7.21
N LEU A 297 -10.23 9.59 5.92
CA LEU A 297 -10.87 8.71 4.93
C LEU A 297 -9.83 7.91 4.16
N PRO A 298 -10.19 6.75 3.60
CA PRO A 298 -9.33 6.02 2.70
C PRO A 298 -8.80 6.91 1.57
N LEU A 299 -7.50 6.93 1.40
CA LEU A 299 -6.80 7.60 0.31
C LEU A 299 -6.51 6.60 -0.82
N ARG A 300 -6.00 5.43 -0.42
CA ARG A 300 -5.53 4.40 -1.32
C ARG A 300 -5.58 3.04 -0.64
N ALA A 301 -5.82 2.00 -1.45
CA ALA A 301 -5.55 0.62 -1.07
C ALA A 301 -4.67 -0.06 -2.13
N GLU A 302 -3.89 -1.06 -1.72
CA GLU A 302 -3.16 -1.94 -2.61
C GLU A 302 -3.45 -3.38 -2.22
N VAL A 303 -3.89 -4.18 -3.18
CA VAL A 303 -4.13 -5.61 -3.02
C VAL A 303 -3.10 -6.37 -3.85
N ARG A 304 -2.37 -7.29 -3.23
CA ARG A 304 -1.43 -8.18 -3.90
C ARG A 304 -1.78 -9.63 -3.62
N MET A 305 -1.81 -10.42 -4.68
CA MET A 305 -2.04 -11.87 -4.59
C MET A 305 -1.05 -12.63 -5.46
N ARG A 306 -0.78 -13.87 -5.08
CA ARG A 306 -0.02 -14.82 -5.89
C ARG A 306 -0.76 -16.13 -6.00
N GLU A 307 -0.97 -16.57 -7.23
CA GLU A 307 -1.52 -17.87 -7.61
C GLU A 307 -0.47 -18.63 -8.44
N GLY A 308 0.17 -19.63 -7.85
CA GLY A 308 1.31 -20.27 -8.47
C GLY A 308 2.41 -19.25 -8.84
N ARG A 309 2.63 -19.04 -10.14
CA ARG A 309 3.58 -18.02 -10.65
C ARG A 309 2.93 -16.69 -10.97
N LEU A 310 1.62 -16.67 -11.14
CA LEU A 310 0.88 -15.45 -11.48
C LEU A 310 0.85 -14.52 -10.27
N LEU A 311 1.35 -13.31 -10.46
CA LEU A 311 1.20 -12.21 -9.51
C LEU A 311 0.08 -11.29 -9.97
N ILE A 312 -0.73 -10.84 -9.02
CA ILE A 312 -1.83 -9.89 -9.23
C ILE A 312 -1.61 -8.72 -8.28
N ARG A 313 -1.77 -7.49 -8.81
CA ARG A 313 -1.75 -6.26 -8.06
C ARG A 313 -2.89 -5.34 -8.50
N ASN A 314 -3.62 -4.84 -7.53
CA ASN A 314 -4.62 -3.81 -7.75
C ASN A 314 -4.23 -2.57 -6.93
N ASP A 315 -4.02 -1.46 -7.62
CA ASP A 315 -3.83 -0.14 -7.03
C ASP A 315 -5.18 0.58 -7.04
N ILE A 316 -5.72 0.85 -5.87
CA ILE A 316 -7.05 1.42 -5.65
C ILE A 316 -6.87 2.81 -5.06
N GLU A 317 -7.51 3.82 -5.63
CA GLU A 317 -7.51 5.20 -5.14
C GLU A 317 -8.92 5.68 -4.90
N PHE A 318 -9.11 6.40 -3.80
CA PHE A 318 -10.39 7.01 -3.44
C PHE A 318 -10.27 8.52 -3.54
N ARG A 319 -11.11 9.12 -4.38
CA ARG A 319 -11.00 10.55 -4.74
C ARG A 319 -12.37 11.23 -4.78
N ASN A 320 -12.34 12.55 -4.82
CA ASN A 320 -13.53 13.37 -5.00
C ASN A 320 -14.63 13.08 -3.97
N TYR A 321 -14.23 12.99 -2.72
CA TYR A 321 -15.15 12.84 -1.60
C TYR A 321 -16.11 14.04 -1.51
N ARG A 322 -17.41 13.77 -1.31
CA ARG A 322 -18.45 14.78 -1.20
C ARG A 322 -19.64 14.26 -0.41
N LYS A 323 -20.41 15.15 0.15
CA LYS A 323 -21.62 14.80 0.91
C LYS A 323 -22.62 14.04 0.04
N PHE A 324 -23.24 13.02 0.58
CA PHE A 324 -24.32 12.29 -0.08
C PHE A 324 -25.50 13.21 -0.33
N GLY A 325 -26.14 13.13 -1.51
CA GLY A 325 -27.29 13.96 -1.87
C GLY A 325 -26.96 15.36 -2.40
N ALA A 326 -25.68 15.75 -2.52
CA ALA A 326 -25.31 16.97 -3.21
C ALA A 326 -25.48 16.81 -4.73
N ASP A 327 -26.15 17.76 -5.38
CA ASP A 327 -26.24 17.82 -6.85
C ASP A 327 -24.82 17.88 -7.44
N THR A 328 -24.47 16.90 -8.28
CA THR A 328 -23.10 16.81 -8.76
C THR A 328 -23.03 16.26 -10.16
N SER A 329 -22.43 17.07 -11.03
CA SER A 329 -21.79 16.57 -12.24
C SER A 329 -20.58 15.71 -11.83
N ILE A 330 -20.59 14.44 -12.17
CA ILE A 330 -19.41 13.58 -12.03
C ILE A 330 -18.51 13.94 -13.21
N THR A 331 -17.33 14.52 -12.94
CA THR A 331 -16.26 14.59 -13.93
C THR A 331 -15.68 13.20 -14.11
N PHE A 332 -15.66 12.75 -15.36
CA PHE A 332 -15.36 11.34 -15.69
C PHE A 332 -13.91 11.12 -16.10
N ASP A 333 -13.04 12.09 -15.87
CA ASP A 333 -11.63 11.92 -16.17
C ASP A 333 -10.99 10.98 -15.13
N THR A 334 -10.32 9.94 -15.63
CA THR A 334 -9.51 9.07 -14.78
C THR A 334 -8.31 9.88 -14.29
N PRO A 335 -8.19 10.14 -12.99
CA PRO A 335 -7.10 10.96 -12.49
C PRO A 335 -5.75 10.25 -12.63
N GLU A 336 -4.67 11.03 -12.76
CA GLU A 336 -3.31 10.53 -12.72
C GLU A 336 -3.03 9.79 -11.39
N PRO A 337 -2.15 8.76 -11.39
CA PRO A 337 -1.77 8.05 -10.18
C PRO A 337 -1.23 8.98 -9.09
N LEU A 338 -1.42 8.60 -7.83
CA LEU A 338 -0.85 9.32 -6.69
C LEU A 338 0.69 9.32 -6.77
N GLU A 339 1.29 10.45 -6.41
CA GLU A 339 2.73 10.59 -6.34
C GLU A 339 3.35 9.61 -5.31
N SER A 340 4.52 9.08 -5.60
CA SER A 340 5.19 8.09 -4.76
C SER A 340 5.49 8.58 -3.34
N GLU A 341 5.67 9.89 -3.15
CA GLU A 341 5.89 10.50 -1.83
C GLU A 341 4.67 10.39 -0.90
N LEU A 342 3.47 10.37 -1.47
CA LEU A 342 2.23 10.17 -0.71
C LEU A 342 2.04 8.71 -0.28
N VAL A 343 2.70 7.78 -0.97
CA VAL A 343 2.46 6.34 -0.82
C VAL A 343 3.59 5.65 -0.05
N ASN A 344 4.84 6.04 -0.28
CA ASN A 344 6.00 5.36 0.28
C ASN A 344 6.33 5.83 1.70
N GLU A 345 6.81 4.89 2.52
CA GLU A 345 7.42 5.22 3.81
C GLU A 345 8.80 5.84 3.56
N SER A 346 9.09 6.94 4.23
CA SER A 346 10.37 7.64 4.15
C SER A 346 11.27 7.30 5.35
N PRO A 347 12.60 7.40 5.23
CA PRO A 347 13.50 7.29 6.37
C PRO A 347 13.20 8.35 7.44
N VAL A 348 13.27 7.99 8.71
CA VAL A 348 12.95 8.88 9.86
C VAL A 348 13.95 10.03 10.02
N ARG A 349 15.04 10.06 9.24
CA ARG A 349 16.23 10.90 9.45
C ARG A 349 16.01 12.41 9.43
N ASP A 350 14.97 12.92 8.77
CA ASP A 350 14.76 14.36 8.59
C ASP A 350 13.31 14.76 8.83
N ILE A 351 12.90 14.79 10.10
CA ILE A 351 11.67 15.51 10.46
C ILE A 351 12.12 16.93 10.87
N PRO A 352 11.81 17.98 10.07
CA PRO A 352 12.02 19.36 10.52
C PRO A 352 11.25 19.54 11.83
N LYS A 353 11.82 20.31 12.77
CA LYS A 353 11.05 20.76 13.95
C LYS A 353 9.78 21.41 13.42
N GLU A 354 8.64 20.81 13.68
CA GLU A 354 7.34 21.33 13.26
C GLU A 354 7.23 22.80 13.64
N SER A 355 7.04 23.67 12.65
CA SER A 355 6.45 24.97 12.91
C SER A 355 5.04 24.67 13.44
N GLN A 356 4.76 25.05 14.68
CA GLN A 356 3.45 24.93 15.33
C GLN A 356 2.44 25.84 14.63
N SER A 357 2.03 25.51 13.43
CA SER A 357 0.82 26.02 12.81
C SER A 357 -0.25 24.95 12.99
N GLN A 358 -0.90 24.96 14.14
CA GLN A 358 -2.15 24.23 14.31
C GLN A 358 -3.14 24.68 13.24
N PRO A 359 -3.73 23.77 12.46
CA PRO A 359 -4.97 24.11 11.80
C PRO A 359 -5.99 24.38 12.92
N LYS A 360 -6.47 25.62 12.98
CA LYS A 360 -7.62 25.97 13.82
C LYS A 360 -8.87 25.35 13.18
N GLY A 361 -9.01 24.04 13.36
CA GLY A 361 -10.23 23.30 13.11
C GLY A 361 -10.61 22.64 14.41
N ASN A 362 -11.76 22.99 14.97
CA ASN A 362 -12.36 22.31 16.09
C ASN A 362 -12.51 20.83 15.75
N LEU A 363 -11.54 20.02 16.16
CA LEU A 363 -11.74 18.58 16.35
C LEU A 363 -12.71 18.46 17.51
N THR A 364 -14.00 18.43 17.23
CA THR A 364 -15.02 18.11 18.22
C THR A 364 -14.76 16.69 18.72
N ARG A 365 -14.11 16.62 19.89
CA ARG A 365 -14.04 15.45 20.75
C ARG A 365 -15.38 15.20 21.45
N ASP A 366 -16.49 15.57 20.85
CA ASP A 366 -17.82 15.33 21.41
C ASP A 366 -18.28 13.93 21.03
N ILE A 367 -17.77 12.94 21.77
CA ILE A 367 -18.46 11.66 21.93
C ILE A 367 -19.70 11.99 22.78
N PRO A 368 -20.94 11.81 22.30
CA PRO A 368 -22.13 11.98 23.13
C PRO A 368 -22.04 11.00 24.31
N ARG A 369 -21.84 11.48 25.52
CA ARG A 369 -22.09 10.69 26.72
C ARG A 369 -23.58 10.43 26.76
N ASP A 370 -23.96 9.18 26.59
CA ASP A 370 -25.32 8.68 26.80
C ASP A 370 -25.71 8.96 28.27
N THR A 371 -26.37 10.07 28.50
CA THR A 371 -27.01 10.37 29.77
C THR A 371 -28.37 9.67 29.73
N GLY A 372 -28.39 8.44 30.26
CA GLY A 372 -29.60 7.63 30.43
C GLY A 372 -30.72 8.42 31.08
N ALA A 373 -31.64 8.91 30.27
CA ALA A 373 -32.93 9.42 30.74
C ALA A 373 -33.87 8.24 31.00
N LYS A 374 -34.17 7.96 32.26
CA LYS A 374 -35.21 7.03 32.65
C LYS A 374 -36.58 7.44 32.08
N PRO A 375 -37.36 6.53 31.52
CA PRO A 375 -38.71 6.83 31.08
C PRO A 375 -39.60 7.04 32.27
N LYS A 376 -40.30 8.17 32.35
CA LYS A 376 -41.46 8.38 33.23
C LYS A 376 -42.63 7.55 32.66
N LYS A 377 -43.18 6.69 33.51
CA LYS A 377 -44.44 6.00 33.27
C LYS A 377 -45.63 6.97 33.47
N PRO A 378 -46.79 6.65 32.88
CA PRO A 378 -47.95 7.51 32.68
C PRO A 378 -48.65 7.94 33.93
#